data_427c8087600b422034a5d79a1c73f35f
#
_entry.id   427c8087600b422034a5d79a1c73f35f
#
_cell.length_a   1.000
_cell.length_b   1.000
_cell.length_c   1.000
_cell.angle_alpha   90.00
_cell.angle_beta   90.00
_cell.angle_gamma   90.00
#
_symmetry.space_group_name_H-M   'P 1'
#
loop_
_entity.id
_entity.type
_entity.pdbx_description
1 polymer ?
#
loop_
_entity_poly.entity_id
_entity_poly.type
_entity_poly.pdbx_seq_one_letter_code
_entity_poly.pdbx_strand_id
1 'polypeptide(L)'
;MVNSMTKILYLDESGTSNTEVIDENYPIFMLGGVVVDFDDLEYNKQQMNAFKKKYWQQTGIILHSNEIVRRKGNFAFLNQSAVWNEFLNDLNALMDNMKYQVVSCIVDIPRYRNKYGKKAFDPYEFALSILIERFIYSMGSY
;
A
#
# COMPACT_ATOMS: atom_id res chain seq x y z
N MET A 1 -6.78 -18.01 28.23
CA MET A 1 -6.83 -16.58 27.81
C MET A 1 -6.76 -16.55 26.32
N VAL A 2 -7.83 -16.15 25.65
CA VAL A 2 -7.81 -15.96 24.18
C VAL A 2 -6.94 -14.74 23.96
N ASN A 3 -5.74 -14.93 23.39
CA ASN A 3 -4.91 -13.83 22.93
C ASN A 3 -5.71 -13.14 21.82
N SER A 4 -6.34 -12.03 22.13
CA SER A 4 -7.03 -11.18 21.15
C SER A 4 -5.93 -10.59 20.26
N MET A 5 -5.63 -11.26 19.15
CA MET A 5 -4.74 -10.70 18.13
C MET A 5 -5.47 -9.54 17.46
N THR A 6 -5.19 -8.34 17.90
CA THR A 6 -5.68 -7.13 17.24
C THR A 6 -4.77 -6.85 16.05
N LYS A 7 -5.35 -6.81 14.85
CA LYS A 7 -4.66 -6.42 13.62
C LYS A 7 -5.26 -5.14 13.06
N ILE A 8 -4.46 -4.37 12.37
CA ILE A 8 -4.87 -3.15 11.68
C ILE A 8 -4.68 -3.36 10.18
N LEU A 9 -5.71 -3.02 9.41
CA LEU A 9 -5.67 -3.03 7.95
C LEU A 9 -5.62 -1.58 7.46
N TYR A 10 -4.55 -1.23 6.78
CA TYR A 10 -4.39 0.03 6.05
C TYR A 10 -4.71 -0.23 4.58
N LEU A 11 -5.54 0.61 3.98
CA LEU A 11 -5.97 0.47 2.58
C LEU A 11 -5.53 1.67 1.75
N ASP A 12 -5.17 1.40 0.51
CA ASP A 12 -4.86 2.42 -0.51
C ASP A 12 -5.22 1.88 -1.90
N GLU A 13 -5.58 2.76 -2.82
CA GLU A 13 -5.98 2.40 -4.17
C GLU A 13 -5.05 2.93 -5.24
N SER A 14 -5.03 2.23 -6.38
CA SER A 14 -4.36 2.67 -7.61
C SER A 14 -5.24 2.38 -8.82
N GLY A 15 -5.29 3.32 -9.75
CA GLY A 15 -6.18 3.27 -10.90
C GLY A 15 -7.56 3.85 -10.60
N THR A 16 -8.51 3.55 -11.48
CA THR A 16 -9.90 4.01 -11.33
C THR A 16 -10.88 2.84 -11.32
N SER A 17 -11.84 2.87 -10.41
CA SER A 17 -12.94 1.91 -10.37
C SER A 17 -14.03 2.21 -11.43
N ASN A 18 -13.90 3.31 -12.16
CA ASN A 18 -14.89 3.71 -13.15
C ASN A 18 -14.95 2.71 -14.31
N THR A 19 -16.10 2.06 -14.48
CA THR A 19 -16.34 1.09 -15.56
C THR A 19 -16.87 1.74 -16.84
N GLU A 20 -17.27 2.99 -16.82
CA GLU A 20 -17.79 3.71 -17.99
C GLU A 20 -16.68 4.40 -18.79
N VAL A 21 -15.71 4.97 -18.08
CA VAL A 21 -14.55 5.64 -18.67
C VAL A 21 -13.29 4.84 -18.31
N ILE A 22 -12.82 4.04 -19.27
CA ILE A 22 -11.65 3.19 -19.10
C ILE A 22 -10.40 3.95 -19.53
N ASP A 23 -9.40 4.04 -18.67
CA ASP A 23 -8.08 4.51 -19.05
C ASP A 23 -7.35 3.41 -19.82
N GLU A 24 -7.18 3.60 -21.14
CA GLU A 24 -6.52 2.61 -22.01
C GLU A 24 -5.06 2.38 -21.65
N ASN A 25 -4.39 3.36 -21.03
CA ASN A 25 -2.99 3.23 -20.60
C ASN A 25 -2.85 2.51 -19.26
N TYR A 26 -3.89 2.53 -18.44
CA TYR A 26 -3.92 1.87 -17.14
C TYR A 26 -5.32 1.28 -16.85
N PRO A 27 -5.72 0.22 -17.57
CA PRO A 27 -7.08 -0.31 -17.57
C PRO A 27 -7.37 -1.21 -16.35
N ILE A 28 -6.67 -1.00 -15.26
CA ILE A 28 -6.83 -1.78 -14.03
C ILE A 28 -7.20 -0.88 -12.85
N PHE A 29 -7.95 -1.45 -11.94
CA PHE A 29 -8.15 -0.92 -10.58
C PHE A 29 -7.51 -1.89 -9.59
N MET A 30 -6.70 -1.37 -8.68
CA MET A 30 -6.09 -2.15 -7.62
C MET A 30 -6.47 -1.54 -6.27
N LEU A 31 -6.96 -2.37 -5.36
CA LEU A 31 -7.05 -2.02 -3.95
C LEU A 31 -5.99 -2.83 -3.20
N GLY A 32 -5.06 -2.13 -2.56
CA GLY A 32 -3.99 -2.70 -1.75
C GLY A 32 -4.28 -2.57 -0.26
N GLY A 33 -3.88 -3.55 0.52
CA GLY A 33 -3.98 -3.52 1.97
C GLY A 33 -2.67 -3.94 2.63
N VAL A 34 -2.29 -3.24 3.69
CA VAL A 34 -1.20 -3.61 4.58
C VAL A 34 -1.79 -3.99 5.93
N VAL A 35 -1.56 -5.23 6.34
CA VAL A 35 -2.02 -5.77 7.63
C VAL A 35 -0.85 -5.77 8.60
N VAL A 36 -1.05 -5.16 9.76
CA VAL A 36 -0.04 -5.06 10.84
C VAL A 36 -0.63 -5.58 12.13
N ASP A 37 0.10 -6.44 12.83
CA ASP A 37 -0.25 -6.81 14.19
C ASP A 37 -0.08 -5.59 15.13
N PHE A 38 -1.04 -5.38 16.02
CA PHE A 38 -1.02 -4.23 16.92
C PHE A 38 0.27 -4.15 17.75
N ASP A 39 0.78 -5.29 18.17
CA ASP A 39 2.01 -5.40 18.96
C ASP A 39 3.28 -5.01 18.17
N ASP A 40 3.22 -5.05 16.84
CA ASP A 40 4.33 -4.68 15.96
C ASP A 40 4.32 -3.19 15.54
N LEU A 41 3.27 -2.44 15.88
CA LEU A 41 3.14 -1.04 15.48
C LEU A 41 4.28 -0.14 15.98
N GLU A 42 4.64 -0.28 17.25
CA GLU A 42 5.70 0.57 17.84
C GLU A 42 7.07 0.22 17.23
N TYR A 43 7.33 -1.07 17.00
CA TYR A 43 8.53 -1.50 16.28
C TYR A 43 8.59 -0.90 14.88
N ASN A 44 7.51 -1.03 14.08
CA ASN A 44 7.44 -0.48 12.74
C ASN A 44 7.61 1.04 12.71
N LYS A 45 7.00 1.74 13.67
CA LYS A 45 7.14 3.18 13.84
C LYS A 45 8.59 3.58 14.13
N GLN A 46 9.29 2.83 14.96
CA GLN A 46 10.70 3.08 15.26
C GLN A 46 11.58 2.89 14.02
N GLN A 47 11.37 1.82 13.22
CA GLN A 47 12.08 1.61 11.97
C GLN A 47 11.86 2.76 10.98
N MET A 48 10.59 3.13 10.77
CA MET A 48 10.22 4.26 9.91
C MET A 48 10.82 5.58 10.39
N ASN A 49 10.80 5.85 11.68
CA ASN A 49 11.36 7.07 12.25
C ASN A 49 12.89 7.12 12.13
N ALA A 50 13.58 6.00 12.30
CA ALA A 50 15.02 5.92 12.11
C ALA A 50 15.41 6.25 10.66
N PHE A 51 14.68 5.64 9.69
CA PHE A 51 14.84 5.95 8.26
C PHE A 51 14.60 7.44 7.96
N LYS A 52 13.50 8.01 8.45
CA LYS A 52 13.19 9.43 8.22
C LYS A 52 14.23 10.36 8.83
N LYS A 53 14.71 10.08 10.03
CA LYS A 53 15.75 10.87 10.70
C LYS A 53 17.07 10.84 9.92
N LYS A 54 17.42 9.71 9.29
CA LYS A 54 18.64 9.63 8.46
C LYS A 54 18.64 10.66 7.33
N TYR A 55 17.53 10.86 6.66
CA TYR A 55 17.45 11.69 5.46
C TYR A 55 16.96 13.12 5.71
N TRP A 56 16.07 13.32 6.68
CA TRP A 56 15.44 14.63 6.92
C TRP A 56 15.68 15.19 8.32
N GLN A 57 16.34 14.47 9.21
CA GLN A 57 16.54 14.83 10.63
C GLN A 57 15.23 15.09 11.39
N GLN A 58 14.10 14.68 10.83
CA GLN A 58 12.76 14.78 11.40
C GLN A 58 11.90 13.58 11.00
N THR A 59 10.76 13.40 11.65
CA THR A 59 9.87 12.24 11.44
C THR A 59 8.54 12.59 10.74
N GLY A 60 8.23 13.88 10.58
CA GLY A 60 6.96 14.36 10.03
C GLY A 60 6.81 14.21 8.51
N ILE A 61 7.86 13.78 7.80
CA ILE A 61 7.81 13.60 6.33
C ILE A 61 6.91 12.42 5.97
N ILE A 62 6.03 12.64 4.99
CA ILE A 62 5.22 11.58 4.38
C ILE A 62 5.95 11.06 3.14
N LEU A 63 6.08 9.74 3.04
CA LEU A 63 6.76 9.09 1.90
C LEU A 63 5.75 8.88 0.76
N HIS A 64 5.59 9.89 -0.09
CA HIS A 64 4.77 9.78 -1.30
C HIS A 64 5.56 9.15 -2.45
N SER A 65 5.14 8.00 -2.93
CA SER A 65 5.81 7.28 -4.02
C SER A 65 6.01 8.13 -5.28
N ASN A 66 5.01 8.95 -5.65
CA ASN A 66 5.08 9.86 -6.79
C ASN A 66 6.17 10.94 -6.61
N GLU A 67 6.30 11.53 -5.41
CA GLU A 67 7.33 12.53 -5.12
C GLU A 67 8.73 11.91 -5.10
N ILE A 68 8.84 10.69 -4.54
CA ILE A 68 10.10 9.93 -4.52
C ILE A 68 10.56 9.65 -5.96
N VAL A 69 9.70 9.06 -6.80
CA VAL A 69 10.04 8.73 -8.19
C VAL A 69 10.38 9.97 -9.01
N ARG A 70 9.63 11.05 -8.83
CA ARG A 70 9.86 12.33 -9.51
C ARG A 70 10.98 13.18 -8.88
N ARG A 71 11.51 12.77 -7.72
CA ARG A 71 12.57 13.48 -6.98
C ARG A 71 12.23 14.95 -6.75
N LYS A 72 11.00 15.23 -6.29
CA LYS A 72 10.49 16.58 -6.07
C LYS A 72 10.20 16.86 -4.60
N GLY A 73 10.00 18.14 -4.27
CA GLY A 73 9.67 18.58 -2.91
C GLY A 73 10.73 18.14 -1.90
N ASN A 74 10.31 17.47 -0.85
CA ASN A 74 11.18 16.93 0.19
C ASN A 74 12.18 15.87 -0.32
N PHE A 75 12.04 15.40 -1.57
CA PHE A 75 12.87 14.37 -2.19
C PHE A 75 13.80 14.91 -3.28
N ALA A 76 13.91 16.24 -3.43
CA ALA A 76 14.75 16.87 -4.46
C ALA A 76 16.26 16.52 -4.31
N PHE A 77 16.73 16.21 -3.11
CA PHE A 77 18.10 15.77 -2.86
C PHE A 77 18.45 14.43 -3.53
N LEU A 78 17.43 13.62 -3.88
CA LEU A 78 17.59 12.35 -4.60
C LEU A 78 17.99 12.51 -6.07
N ASN A 79 18.12 13.73 -6.59
CA ASN A 79 18.62 13.96 -7.95
C ASN A 79 20.10 13.60 -8.12
N GLN A 80 20.84 13.45 -7.04
CA GLN A 80 22.23 12.94 -7.05
C GLN A 80 22.21 11.41 -7.12
N SER A 81 22.82 10.83 -8.16
CA SER A 81 22.75 9.38 -8.42
C SER A 81 23.27 8.51 -7.27
N ALA A 82 24.35 8.92 -6.60
CA ALA A 82 24.88 8.19 -5.45
C ALA A 82 23.88 8.16 -4.28
N VAL A 83 23.26 9.30 -3.98
CA VAL A 83 22.25 9.43 -2.93
C VAL A 83 20.99 8.65 -3.27
N TRP A 84 20.58 8.64 -4.54
CA TRP A 84 19.44 7.85 -5.03
C TRP A 84 19.63 6.37 -4.76
N ASN A 85 20.78 5.80 -5.12
CA ASN A 85 21.06 4.38 -4.92
C ASN A 85 21.11 4.02 -3.44
N GLU A 86 21.73 4.85 -2.60
CA GLU A 86 21.76 4.66 -1.15
C GLU A 86 20.34 4.68 -0.58
N PHE A 87 19.53 5.69 -0.96
CA PHE A 87 18.16 5.83 -0.51
C PHE A 87 17.30 4.61 -0.88
N LEU A 88 17.41 4.09 -2.11
CA LEU A 88 16.66 2.90 -2.52
C LEU A 88 17.07 1.66 -1.75
N ASN A 89 18.37 1.47 -1.50
CA ASN A 89 18.86 0.35 -0.70
C ASN A 89 18.33 0.42 0.74
N ASP A 90 18.35 1.61 1.34
CA ASP A 90 17.83 1.80 2.69
C ASP A 90 16.30 1.65 2.76
N LEU A 91 15.58 2.11 1.72
CA LEU A 91 14.13 1.94 1.64
C LEU A 91 13.76 0.46 1.51
N ASN A 92 14.48 -0.29 0.69
CA ASN A 92 14.29 -1.74 0.59
C ASN A 92 14.58 -2.43 1.93
N ALA A 93 15.70 -2.08 2.57
CA ALA A 93 16.04 -2.63 3.89
C ALA A 93 15.00 -2.27 4.96
N LEU A 94 14.42 -1.05 4.91
CA LEU A 94 13.31 -0.67 5.77
C LEU A 94 12.10 -1.58 5.55
N MET A 95 11.70 -1.79 4.29
CA MET A 95 10.55 -2.63 3.94
C MET A 95 10.76 -4.08 4.39
N ASP A 96 11.97 -4.61 4.21
CA ASP A 96 12.31 -5.98 4.63
C ASP A 96 12.32 -6.15 6.16
N ASN A 97 12.69 -5.12 6.91
CA ASN A 97 12.76 -5.16 8.37
C ASN A 97 11.42 -4.87 9.05
N MET A 98 10.49 -4.19 8.39
CA MET A 98 9.17 -3.93 8.96
C MET A 98 8.33 -5.21 8.97
N LYS A 99 7.46 -5.33 9.98
CA LYS A 99 6.59 -6.48 10.18
C LYS A 99 5.19 -6.16 9.68
N TYR A 100 4.84 -6.71 8.54
CA TYR A 100 3.53 -6.54 7.91
C TYR A 100 3.23 -7.67 6.93
N GLN A 101 1.98 -7.78 6.55
CA GLN A 101 1.51 -8.62 5.46
C GLN A 101 0.84 -7.73 4.41
N VAL A 102 1.02 -8.07 3.13
CA VAL A 102 0.34 -7.36 2.04
C VAL A 102 -0.76 -8.24 1.48
N VAL A 103 -1.93 -7.66 1.30
CA VAL A 103 -3.05 -8.25 0.57
C VAL A 103 -3.46 -7.29 -0.54
N SER A 104 -3.82 -7.79 -1.71
CA SER A 104 -4.28 -6.93 -2.79
C SER A 104 -5.33 -7.63 -3.65
N CYS A 105 -6.21 -6.82 -4.22
CA CYS A 105 -7.15 -7.24 -5.24
C CYS A 105 -6.95 -6.36 -6.47
N ILE A 106 -6.74 -7.00 -7.62
CA ILE A 106 -6.60 -6.33 -8.91
C ILE A 106 -7.81 -6.67 -9.76
N VAL A 107 -8.47 -5.65 -10.29
CA VAL A 107 -9.62 -5.76 -11.18
C VAL A 107 -9.21 -5.25 -12.57
N ASP A 108 -9.23 -6.13 -13.55
CA ASP A 108 -9.13 -5.77 -14.96
C ASP A 108 -10.47 -5.18 -15.39
N ILE A 109 -10.57 -3.87 -15.54
CA ILE A 109 -11.82 -3.14 -15.75
C ILE A 109 -12.53 -3.57 -17.05
N PRO A 110 -11.85 -3.68 -18.21
CA PRO A 110 -12.47 -4.18 -19.43
C PRO A 110 -13.08 -5.57 -19.28
N ARG A 111 -12.33 -6.52 -18.70
CA ARG A 111 -12.81 -7.89 -18.48
C ARG A 111 -13.96 -7.95 -17.47
N TYR A 112 -13.87 -7.16 -16.42
CA TYR A 112 -14.90 -7.06 -15.40
C TYR A 112 -16.21 -6.55 -16.00
N ARG A 113 -16.15 -5.43 -16.75
CA ARG A 113 -17.30 -4.86 -17.46
C ARG A 113 -17.89 -5.83 -18.47
N ASN A 114 -17.06 -6.52 -19.23
CA ASN A 114 -17.53 -7.50 -20.23
C ASN A 114 -18.23 -8.69 -19.57
N LYS A 115 -17.74 -9.16 -18.42
CA LYS A 115 -18.29 -10.31 -17.71
C LYS A 115 -19.60 -10.01 -16.99
N TYR A 116 -19.68 -8.86 -16.31
CA TYR A 116 -20.79 -8.55 -15.39
C TYR A 116 -21.77 -7.51 -15.95
N GLY A 117 -21.38 -6.74 -16.97
CA GLY A 117 -22.21 -5.74 -17.65
C GLY A 117 -22.72 -4.66 -16.70
N LYS A 118 -23.95 -4.16 -16.98
CA LYS A 118 -24.58 -3.09 -16.17
C LYS A 118 -25.02 -3.54 -14.77
N LYS A 119 -24.99 -4.83 -14.46
CA LYS A 119 -25.32 -5.39 -13.14
C LYS A 119 -24.08 -5.62 -12.28
N ALA A 120 -22.93 -5.22 -12.77
CA ALA A 120 -21.68 -5.30 -12.00
C ALA A 120 -21.79 -4.47 -10.72
N PHE A 121 -21.27 -5.00 -9.62
CA PHE A 121 -20.95 -4.18 -8.46
C PHE A 121 -19.90 -3.15 -8.83
N ASP A 122 -19.80 -2.06 -8.06
CA ASP A 122 -18.66 -1.16 -8.19
C ASP A 122 -17.36 -1.95 -7.96
N PRO A 123 -16.35 -1.84 -8.85
CA PRO A 123 -15.08 -2.55 -8.68
C PRO A 123 -14.38 -2.28 -7.34
N TYR A 124 -14.57 -1.09 -6.76
CA TYR A 124 -14.07 -0.76 -5.44
C TYR A 124 -14.76 -1.62 -4.36
N GLU A 125 -16.10 -1.68 -4.36
CA GLU A 125 -16.87 -2.49 -3.40
C GLU A 125 -16.52 -3.97 -3.52
N PHE A 126 -16.37 -4.46 -4.76
CA PHE A 126 -15.95 -5.82 -5.04
C PHE A 126 -14.56 -6.11 -4.48
N ALA A 127 -13.57 -5.27 -4.76
CA ALA A 127 -12.22 -5.43 -4.26
C ALA A 127 -12.15 -5.33 -2.73
N LEU A 128 -12.89 -4.36 -2.15
CA LEU A 128 -12.97 -4.18 -0.70
C LEU A 128 -13.54 -5.41 0.01
N SER A 129 -14.60 -6.01 -0.53
CA SER A 129 -15.19 -7.23 0.06
C SER A 129 -14.18 -8.38 0.12
N ILE A 130 -13.37 -8.55 -0.94
CA ILE A 130 -12.31 -9.57 -0.99
C ILE A 130 -11.22 -9.26 0.04
N LEU A 131 -10.79 -7.99 0.15
CA LEU A 131 -9.74 -7.63 1.11
C LEU A 131 -10.20 -7.82 2.55
N ILE A 132 -11.43 -7.44 2.87
CA ILE A 132 -12.00 -7.65 4.20
C ILE A 132 -12.07 -9.16 4.53
N GLU A 133 -12.50 -9.98 3.59
CA GLU A 133 -12.51 -11.43 3.77
C GLU A 133 -11.10 -11.96 4.08
N ARG A 134 -10.08 -11.58 3.30
CA ARG A 134 -8.69 -11.97 3.52
C ARG A 134 -8.13 -11.47 4.84
N PHE A 135 -8.49 -10.25 5.23
CA PHE A 135 -8.13 -9.70 6.52
C PHE A 135 -8.70 -10.52 7.68
N ILE A 136 -9.99 -10.89 7.61
CA ILE A 136 -10.64 -11.74 8.61
C ILE A 136 -9.94 -13.11 8.70
N TYR A 137 -9.62 -13.73 7.56
CA TYR A 137 -8.85 -15.00 7.56
C TYR A 137 -7.47 -14.85 8.20
N SER A 138 -6.81 -13.69 8.04
CA SER A 138 -5.50 -13.45 8.66
C SER A 138 -5.55 -13.38 10.20
N MET A 139 -6.74 -13.16 10.77
CA MET A 139 -6.95 -13.15 12.23
C MET A 139 -7.10 -14.55 12.84
N GLY A 140 -7.10 -15.60 12.02
CA GLY A 140 -7.18 -16.98 12.51
C GLY A 140 -8.53 -17.37 13.13
N SER A 141 -9.60 -16.66 12.77
CA SER A 141 -10.94 -16.83 13.36
C SER A 141 -11.79 -17.85 12.58
N TYR A 142 -11.24 -19.03 12.25
CA TYR A 142 -12.04 -20.17 11.75
C TYR A 142 -11.39 -21.50 12.14
#